data_f6c8aeadf3a0800cf5df460a94c82b2a
#
_entry.id   f6c8aeadf3a0800cf5df460a94c82b2a
#
_cell.length_a   1.000
_cell.length_b   1.000
_cell.length_c   1.000
_cell.angle_alpha   90.00
_cell.angle_beta   90.00
_cell.angle_gamma   90.00
#
_symmetry.space_group_name_H-M   'P 1'
#
loop_
_entity.id
_entity.type
_entity.pdbx_description
1 polymer ?
#
loop_
_entity_poly.entity_id
_entity_poly.type
_entity_poly.pdbx_seq_one_letter_code
_entity_poly.pdbx_strand_id
1 'polypeptide(L)'
;DSLANSCNASYSNIGLMLDKEAYRKTAEELLFNKKLPSVLPYSQSKFRVDKNTTDSEIMMTAIGQGKTQISPYHMTLISAAIANGGTLMKPYLVDHTENYTGTTVKKNVPEIYETLMTSEEAAKLKEYMEGVIDHGTGTALSGESYTVAGKTGTAEYSSDKEKSHSWFTGFTNVDNPELVISAVVESADNSGMSAVSVAKQVLNAYYY
;
A
#
# COMPACT_ATOMS: atom_id res chain seq x y z
N ASP A 1 6.79 -15.74 6.94
CA ASP A 1 6.17 -16.58 5.88
C ASP A 1 4.70 -16.21 5.57
N SER A 2 3.89 -15.80 6.56
CA SER A 2 2.45 -15.51 6.34
C SER A 2 2.21 -14.36 5.38
N LEU A 3 3.01 -13.27 5.45
CA LEU A 3 2.89 -12.15 4.52
C LEU A 3 3.39 -12.53 3.12
N ALA A 4 4.54 -13.22 3.04
CA ALA A 4 5.15 -13.66 1.79
C ALA A 4 4.17 -14.50 0.95
N ASN A 5 3.50 -15.46 1.59
CA ASN A 5 2.57 -16.37 0.94
C ASN A 5 1.11 -15.91 0.97
N SER A 6 0.84 -14.71 1.46
CA SER A 6 -0.53 -14.16 1.58
C SER A 6 -1.52 -15.13 2.26
N CYS A 7 -1.12 -15.70 3.42
CA CYS A 7 -1.86 -16.75 4.09
C CYS A 7 -3.13 -16.23 4.78
N ASN A 8 -4.28 -16.41 4.15
CA ASN A 8 -5.57 -15.97 4.68
C ASN A 8 -5.89 -16.59 6.04
N ALA A 9 -5.59 -17.89 6.25
CA ALA A 9 -5.84 -18.55 7.52
C ALA A 9 -5.05 -17.91 8.68
N SER A 10 -3.78 -17.57 8.45
CA SER A 10 -2.97 -16.89 9.47
C SER A 10 -3.54 -15.51 9.80
N TYR A 11 -3.88 -14.69 8.79
CA TYR A 11 -4.39 -13.34 9.02
C TYR A 11 -5.79 -13.33 9.62
N SER A 12 -6.67 -14.26 9.22
CA SER A 12 -7.98 -14.44 9.86
C SER A 12 -7.84 -14.74 11.36
N ASN A 13 -6.93 -15.66 11.73
CA ASN A 13 -6.66 -15.97 13.13
C ASN A 13 -6.05 -14.79 13.89
N ILE A 14 -5.10 -14.06 13.30
CA ILE A 14 -4.53 -12.85 13.91
C ILE A 14 -5.65 -11.83 14.14
N GLY A 15 -6.53 -11.61 13.15
CA GLY A 15 -7.65 -10.69 13.28
C GLY A 15 -8.55 -11.01 14.48
N LEU A 16 -8.85 -12.29 14.71
CA LEU A 16 -9.66 -12.74 15.86
C LEU A 16 -8.97 -12.54 17.22
N MET A 17 -7.65 -12.43 17.25
CA MET A 17 -6.88 -12.19 18.47
C MET A 17 -6.77 -10.70 18.81
N LEU A 18 -7.08 -9.80 17.88
CA LEU A 18 -6.98 -8.35 18.09
C LEU A 18 -8.17 -7.81 18.88
N ASP A 19 -7.90 -6.86 19.79
CA ASP A 19 -8.95 -6.02 20.33
C ASP A 19 -9.55 -5.15 19.22
N LYS A 20 -10.88 -5.15 19.08
CA LYS A 20 -11.58 -4.46 17.98
C LYS A 20 -11.36 -2.95 17.98
N GLU A 21 -11.28 -2.34 19.17
CA GLU A 21 -11.07 -0.91 19.32
C GLU A 21 -9.61 -0.54 18.96
N ALA A 22 -8.64 -1.32 19.42
CA ALA A 22 -7.24 -1.16 19.06
C ALA A 22 -7.04 -1.33 17.54
N TYR A 23 -7.67 -2.34 16.93
CA TYR A 23 -7.60 -2.57 15.49
C TYR A 23 -8.16 -1.39 14.69
N ARG A 24 -9.33 -0.86 15.11
CA ARG A 24 -9.92 0.34 14.51
C ARG A 24 -8.99 1.55 14.65
N LYS A 25 -8.43 1.76 15.84
CA LYS A 25 -7.53 2.89 16.12
C LYS A 25 -6.26 2.82 15.25
N THR A 26 -5.62 1.66 15.13
CA THR A 26 -4.46 1.48 14.26
C THR A 26 -4.80 1.78 12.79
N ALA A 27 -5.97 1.35 12.30
CA ALA A 27 -6.41 1.71 10.95
C ALA A 27 -6.61 3.22 10.78
N GLU A 28 -7.11 3.92 11.82
CA GLU A 28 -7.24 5.38 11.80
C GLU A 28 -5.88 6.09 11.91
N GLU A 29 -4.90 5.51 12.60
CA GLU A 29 -3.51 5.98 12.60
C GLU A 29 -2.88 5.84 11.21
N LEU A 30 -3.26 4.82 10.45
CA LEU A 30 -2.93 4.65 9.03
C LEU A 30 -3.82 5.50 8.08
N LEU A 31 -4.54 6.49 8.59
CA LEU A 31 -5.38 7.46 7.86
C LEU A 31 -6.68 6.90 7.26
N PHE A 32 -7.11 5.69 7.58
CA PHE A 32 -8.46 5.27 7.22
C PHE A 32 -9.50 6.16 7.90
N ASN A 33 -10.62 6.40 7.23
CA ASN A 33 -11.69 7.28 7.68
C ASN A 33 -11.30 8.76 7.89
N LYS A 34 -10.05 9.13 7.59
CA LYS A 34 -9.52 10.49 7.72
C LYS A 34 -9.31 11.16 6.36
N LYS A 35 -9.12 12.47 6.39
CA LYS A 35 -8.71 13.24 5.22
C LYS A 35 -7.24 12.96 4.89
N LEU A 36 -6.96 12.68 3.63
CA LEU A 36 -5.59 12.45 3.15
C LEU A 36 -4.92 13.76 2.72
N PRO A 37 -3.59 13.88 2.85
CA PRO A 37 -2.83 15.01 2.30
C PRO A 37 -2.79 14.92 0.78
N SER A 38 -3.69 15.62 0.10
CA SER A 38 -3.73 15.65 -1.37
C SER A 38 -4.15 17.01 -1.90
N VAL A 39 -3.55 17.41 -3.00
CA VAL A 39 -3.99 18.55 -3.82
C VAL A 39 -4.89 18.10 -4.97
N LEU A 40 -4.98 16.80 -5.22
CA LEU A 40 -5.83 16.18 -6.23
C LEU A 40 -7.08 15.56 -5.60
N PRO A 41 -8.18 15.44 -6.35
CA PRO A 41 -9.34 14.66 -5.92
C PRO A 41 -8.95 13.20 -5.66
N TYR A 42 -9.49 12.61 -4.61
CA TYR A 42 -9.29 11.20 -4.26
C TYR A 42 -10.54 10.61 -3.62
N SER A 43 -10.65 9.29 -3.64
CA SER A 43 -11.68 8.55 -2.91
C SER A 43 -11.19 8.26 -1.49
N GLN A 44 -12.01 8.60 -0.50
CA GLN A 44 -11.69 8.33 0.91
C GLN A 44 -11.77 6.84 1.20
N SER A 45 -10.73 6.32 1.81
CA SER A 45 -10.67 4.92 2.27
C SER A 45 -11.49 4.73 3.53
N LYS A 46 -12.10 3.56 3.67
CA LYS A 46 -13.03 3.22 4.75
C LYS A 46 -12.59 1.95 5.46
N PHE A 47 -12.54 2.01 6.77
CA PHE A 47 -12.35 0.88 7.65
C PHE A 47 -13.55 0.80 8.61
N ARG A 48 -14.20 -0.36 8.67
CA ARG A 48 -15.45 -0.52 9.40
C ARG A 48 -15.36 -1.68 10.38
N VAL A 49 -14.72 -1.42 11.49
CA VAL A 49 -14.71 -2.32 12.65
C VAL A 49 -15.21 -1.55 13.86
N ASP A 50 -16.16 -2.13 14.58
CA ASP A 50 -16.70 -1.62 15.84
C ASP A 50 -16.99 -2.76 16.81
N LYS A 51 -17.50 -2.45 17.99
CA LYS A 51 -17.84 -3.42 19.03
C LYS A 51 -18.86 -4.50 18.58
N ASN A 52 -19.68 -4.20 17.59
CA ASN A 52 -20.74 -5.08 17.09
C ASN A 52 -20.28 -5.90 15.88
N THR A 53 -19.09 -5.65 15.36
CA THR A 53 -18.51 -6.40 14.23
C THR A 53 -18.38 -7.87 14.61
N THR A 54 -18.93 -8.77 13.80
CA THR A 54 -18.89 -10.22 14.04
C THR A 54 -17.51 -10.80 13.76
N ASP A 55 -17.21 -11.98 14.31
CA ASP A 55 -15.95 -12.67 14.06
C ASP A 55 -15.73 -12.98 12.58
N SER A 56 -16.78 -13.32 11.85
CA SER A 56 -16.71 -13.51 10.39
C SER A 56 -16.32 -12.23 9.66
N GLU A 57 -16.87 -11.08 10.05
CA GLU A 57 -16.48 -9.78 9.48
C GLU A 57 -15.05 -9.38 9.85
N ILE A 58 -14.60 -9.71 11.08
CA ILE A 58 -13.19 -9.50 11.49
C ILE A 58 -12.24 -10.34 10.64
N MET A 59 -12.55 -11.64 10.45
CA MET A 59 -11.74 -12.51 9.59
C MET A 59 -11.62 -11.97 8.16
N MET A 60 -12.74 -11.54 7.58
CA MET A 60 -12.76 -10.94 6.24
C MET A 60 -11.96 -9.64 6.18
N THR A 61 -12.13 -8.76 7.19
CA THR A 61 -11.37 -7.50 7.26
C THR A 61 -9.86 -7.75 7.39
N ALA A 62 -9.46 -8.74 8.17
CA ALA A 62 -8.06 -9.06 8.41
C ALA A 62 -7.32 -9.57 7.16
N ILE A 63 -8.04 -10.13 6.20
CA ILE A 63 -7.48 -10.52 4.89
C ILE A 63 -7.68 -9.45 3.80
N GLY A 64 -8.14 -8.25 4.18
CA GLY A 64 -8.36 -7.14 3.24
C GLY A 64 -9.63 -7.25 2.40
N GLN A 65 -10.62 -8.00 2.88
CA GLN A 65 -11.91 -8.20 2.20
C GLN A 65 -13.07 -7.54 2.99
N GLY A 66 -14.29 -7.81 2.58
CA GLY A 66 -15.50 -7.37 3.28
C GLY A 66 -15.80 -5.88 3.05
N LYS A 67 -15.96 -5.12 4.15
CA LYS A 67 -16.41 -3.72 4.11
C LYS A 67 -15.26 -2.71 4.07
N THR A 68 -14.01 -3.16 4.10
CA THR A 68 -12.82 -2.31 4.00
C THR A 68 -12.63 -1.86 2.56
N GLN A 69 -12.41 -0.58 2.37
CA GLN A 69 -12.15 0.02 1.06
C GLN A 69 -10.92 0.92 1.13
N ILE A 70 -10.01 0.77 0.19
CA ILE A 70 -8.82 1.61 0.08
C ILE A 70 -8.65 2.08 -1.36
N SER A 71 -8.22 3.33 -1.53
CA SER A 71 -7.83 3.83 -2.85
C SER A 71 -6.35 3.52 -3.13
N PRO A 72 -5.93 3.36 -4.40
CA PRO A 72 -4.52 3.22 -4.76
C PRO A 72 -3.67 4.36 -4.23
N TYR A 73 -4.19 5.59 -4.25
CA TYR A 73 -3.51 6.75 -3.69
C TYR A 73 -3.21 6.58 -2.18
N HIS A 74 -4.20 6.16 -1.41
CA HIS A 74 -3.98 5.93 0.04
C HIS A 74 -2.98 4.80 0.28
N MET A 75 -3.05 3.72 -0.48
CA MET A 75 -2.08 2.63 -0.38
C MET A 75 -0.66 3.10 -0.71
N THR A 76 -0.51 3.99 -1.71
CA THR A 76 0.79 4.62 -2.01
C THR A 76 1.32 5.43 -0.83
N LEU A 77 0.46 6.18 -0.12
CA LEU A 77 0.87 6.94 1.06
C LEU A 77 1.36 6.04 2.20
N ILE A 78 0.66 4.93 2.46
CA ILE A 78 1.07 3.95 3.48
C ILE A 78 2.41 3.31 3.09
N SER A 79 2.57 2.89 1.83
CA SER A 79 3.82 2.31 1.33
C SER A 79 4.97 3.31 1.36
N ALA A 80 4.71 4.60 1.09
CA ALA A 80 5.70 5.67 1.21
C ALA A 80 6.14 5.88 2.67
N ALA A 81 5.22 5.82 3.62
CA ALA A 81 5.56 5.89 5.04
C ALA A 81 6.42 4.70 5.48
N ILE A 82 6.10 3.47 5.05
CA ILE A 82 6.92 2.28 5.33
C ILE A 82 8.33 2.46 4.75
N ALA A 83 8.43 2.85 3.48
CA ALA A 83 9.71 3.12 2.82
C ALA A 83 10.55 4.17 3.55
N ASN A 84 9.90 5.19 4.11
CA ASN A 84 10.52 6.33 4.81
C ASN A 84 10.56 6.14 6.35
N GLY A 85 10.69 4.92 6.83
CA GLY A 85 10.89 4.64 8.26
C GLY A 85 9.71 5.01 9.17
N GLY A 86 8.48 4.93 8.66
CA GLY A 86 7.23 5.18 9.38
C GLY A 86 6.68 6.60 9.22
N THR A 87 7.43 7.51 8.60
CA THR A 87 7.07 8.93 8.45
C THR A 87 6.47 9.22 7.08
N LEU A 88 5.23 9.69 7.05
CA LEU A 88 4.58 10.17 5.86
C LEU A 88 4.96 11.63 5.59
N MET A 89 5.55 11.87 4.42
CA MET A 89 5.79 13.22 3.92
C MET A 89 4.53 13.76 3.23
N LYS A 90 4.34 15.07 3.28
CA LYS A 90 3.25 15.75 2.57
C LYS A 90 3.51 15.74 1.07
N PRO A 91 2.67 15.08 0.26
CA PRO A 91 2.87 15.04 -1.19
C PRO A 91 2.71 16.42 -1.83
N TYR A 92 3.52 16.70 -2.84
CA TYR A 92 3.38 17.87 -3.70
C TYR A 92 3.70 17.50 -5.15
N LEU A 93 3.14 18.26 -6.11
CA LEU A 93 3.33 18.02 -7.54
C LEU A 93 4.28 19.05 -8.17
N VAL A 94 4.38 20.23 -7.56
CA VAL A 94 5.20 21.33 -8.08
C VAL A 94 6.44 21.44 -7.20
N ASP A 95 7.61 21.12 -7.75
CA ASP A 95 8.87 21.27 -7.05
C ASP A 95 9.22 22.75 -6.84
N HIS A 96 9.18 23.52 -7.91
CA HIS A 96 9.45 24.97 -7.86
C HIS A 96 8.69 25.72 -8.94
N THR A 97 8.67 27.04 -8.81
CA THR A 97 8.19 27.96 -9.85
C THR A 97 9.31 28.89 -10.25
N GLU A 98 9.42 29.19 -11.55
CA GLU A 98 10.41 30.08 -12.11
C GLU A 98 9.75 31.32 -12.73
N ASN A 99 10.50 32.42 -12.83
CA ASN A 99 10.10 33.54 -13.64
C ASN A 99 10.47 33.29 -15.12
N TYR A 100 10.13 34.25 -16.00
CA TYR A 100 10.38 34.14 -17.44
C TYR A 100 11.88 34.10 -17.83
N THR A 101 12.78 34.40 -16.89
CA THR A 101 14.25 34.32 -17.10
C THR A 101 14.86 33.02 -16.58
N GLY A 102 14.04 32.09 -16.07
CA GLY A 102 14.50 30.81 -15.48
C GLY A 102 14.99 30.91 -14.04
N THR A 103 14.76 32.07 -13.39
CA THR A 103 15.15 32.22 -11.98
C THR A 103 14.07 31.64 -11.07
N THR A 104 14.45 30.73 -10.17
CA THR A 104 13.52 30.14 -9.19
C THR A 104 12.97 31.23 -8.27
N VAL A 105 11.64 31.39 -8.29
CA VAL A 105 10.89 32.35 -7.45
C VAL A 105 10.45 31.70 -6.15
N LYS A 106 10.03 30.43 -6.21
CA LYS A 106 9.58 29.65 -5.06
C LYS A 106 9.97 28.20 -5.24
N LYS A 107 10.53 27.57 -4.21
CA LYS A 107 10.79 26.14 -4.13
C LYS A 107 9.98 25.53 -3.01
N ASN A 108 9.33 24.39 -3.29
CA ASN A 108 8.70 23.60 -2.23
C ASN A 108 9.78 22.87 -1.42
N VAL A 109 9.59 22.81 -0.13
CA VAL A 109 10.48 22.10 0.80
C VAL A 109 9.69 20.90 1.33
N PRO A 110 10.28 19.69 1.39
CA PRO A 110 9.62 18.54 1.98
C PRO A 110 9.16 18.83 3.43
N GLU A 111 7.89 18.54 3.70
CA GLU A 111 7.28 18.70 5.02
C GLU A 111 6.79 17.34 5.52
N ILE A 112 7.02 17.05 6.81
CA ILE A 112 6.40 15.89 7.47
C ILE A 112 4.89 16.16 7.59
N TYR A 113 4.09 15.19 7.15
CA TYR A 113 2.64 15.24 7.37
C TYR A 113 2.27 14.60 8.70
N GLU A 114 2.66 13.33 8.90
CA GLU A 114 2.35 12.57 10.12
C GLU A 114 3.29 11.36 10.23
N THR A 115 3.58 10.90 11.45
CA THR A 115 4.23 9.61 11.69
C THR A 115 3.14 8.55 11.81
N LEU A 116 3.07 7.62 10.86
CA LEU A 116 2.01 6.60 10.81
C LEU A 116 2.35 5.36 11.63
N MET A 117 3.62 5.09 11.85
CA MET A 117 4.13 3.96 12.62
C MET A 117 5.55 4.25 13.11
N THR A 118 6.04 3.47 14.06
CA THR A 118 7.43 3.58 14.52
C THR A 118 8.42 3.12 13.45
N SER A 119 9.67 3.54 13.57
CA SER A 119 10.73 3.09 12.65
C SER A 119 11.01 1.59 12.76
N GLU A 120 10.80 1.00 13.93
CA GLU A 120 10.92 -0.44 14.15
C GLU A 120 9.81 -1.22 13.42
N GLU A 121 8.56 -0.77 13.53
CA GLU A 121 7.43 -1.34 12.78
C GLU A 121 7.62 -1.22 11.27
N ALA A 122 8.06 -0.06 10.79
CA ALA A 122 8.36 0.16 9.38
C ALA A 122 9.47 -0.76 8.88
N ALA A 123 10.56 -0.91 9.63
CA ALA A 123 11.66 -1.82 9.30
C ALA A 123 11.17 -3.28 9.22
N LYS A 124 10.32 -3.69 10.17
CA LYS A 124 9.76 -5.05 10.18
C LYS A 124 8.81 -5.30 9.01
N LEU A 125 7.97 -4.32 8.66
CA LEU A 125 7.10 -4.41 7.48
C LEU A 125 7.93 -4.49 6.20
N LYS A 126 8.99 -3.68 6.09
CA LYS A 126 9.94 -3.71 4.98
C LYS A 126 10.53 -5.11 4.79
N GLU A 127 11.10 -5.71 5.83
CA GLU A 127 11.64 -7.09 5.82
C GLU A 127 10.58 -8.11 5.33
N TYR A 128 9.34 -7.99 5.82
CA TYR A 128 8.27 -8.88 5.38
C TYR A 128 7.86 -8.66 3.93
N MET A 129 7.88 -7.41 3.45
CA MET A 129 7.56 -7.06 2.07
C MET A 129 8.66 -7.50 1.09
N GLU A 130 9.93 -7.52 1.50
CA GLU A 130 11.04 -8.14 0.74
C GLU A 130 10.79 -9.63 0.56
N GLY A 131 10.41 -10.34 1.63
CA GLY A 131 10.09 -11.77 1.56
C GLY A 131 8.97 -12.12 0.58
N VAL A 132 8.02 -11.19 0.30
CA VAL A 132 7.00 -11.37 -0.74
C VAL A 132 7.64 -11.46 -2.14
N ILE A 133 8.70 -10.69 -2.37
CA ILE A 133 9.40 -10.63 -3.66
C ILE A 133 10.42 -11.75 -3.78
N ASP A 134 11.14 -12.07 -2.71
CA ASP A 134 12.23 -13.05 -2.75
C ASP A 134 11.73 -14.49 -2.91
N HIS A 135 10.67 -14.84 -2.20
CA HIS A 135 10.17 -16.22 -2.14
C HIS A 135 8.64 -16.35 -2.00
N GLY A 136 7.91 -15.25 -2.20
CA GLY A 136 6.46 -15.21 -2.03
C GLY A 136 5.69 -14.97 -3.34
N THR A 137 4.53 -14.34 -3.19
CA THR A 137 3.58 -14.11 -4.30
C THR A 137 4.04 -13.05 -5.30
N GLY A 138 5.12 -12.31 -5.02
CA GLY A 138 5.65 -11.21 -5.84
C GLY A 138 6.94 -11.56 -6.60
N THR A 139 7.35 -12.84 -6.66
CA THR A 139 8.62 -13.28 -7.26
C THR A 139 8.84 -12.86 -8.72
N ALA A 140 7.79 -12.48 -9.45
CA ALA A 140 7.91 -11.93 -10.80
C ALA A 140 8.71 -10.60 -10.86
N LEU A 141 8.90 -9.93 -9.73
CA LEU A 141 9.73 -8.71 -9.59
C LEU A 141 11.14 -9.00 -9.02
N SER A 142 11.46 -10.26 -8.79
CA SER A 142 12.80 -10.68 -8.33
C SER A 142 13.81 -10.69 -9.49
N GLY A 143 15.08 -10.46 -9.16
CA GLY A 143 16.21 -10.57 -10.11
C GLY A 143 16.37 -9.41 -11.09
N GLU A 144 15.68 -8.29 -10.87
CA GLU A 144 15.88 -7.05 -11.62
C GLU A 144 17.16 -6.31 -11.16
N SER A 145 17.55 -5.25 -11.89
CA SER A 145 18.72 -4.40 -11.50
C SER A 145 18.44 -3.52 -10.27
N TYR A 146 17.19 -3.46 -9.83
CA TYR A 146 16.72 -2.75 -8.65
C TYR A 146 16.07 -3.74 -7.65
N THR A 147 16.19 -3.47 -6.37
CA THR A 147 15.51 -4.25 -5.34
C THR A 147 14.08 -3.75 -5.14
N VAL A 148 13.18 -4.64 -4.73
CA VAL A 148 11.76 -4.32 -4.48
C VAL A 148 11.32 -4.89 -3.15
N ALA A 149 10.58 -4.11 -2.38
CA ALA A 149 9.74 -4.60 -1.29
C ALA A 149 8.28 -4.31 -1.62
N GLY A 150 7.40 -5.30 -1.50
CA GLY A 150 6.02 -5.09 -1.91
C GLY A 150 5.04 -6.14 -1.42
N LYS A 151 3.77 -5.93 -1.74
CA LYS A 151 2.68 -6.87 -1.43
C LYS A 151 1.71 -6.96 -2.59
N THR A 152 1.38 -8.16 -2.96
CA THR A 152 0.34 -8.49 -3.93
C THR A 152 -1.02 -8.60 -3.24
N GLY A 153 -2.09 -8.39 -3.97
CA GLY A 153 -3.45 -8.58 -3.47
C GLY A 153 -4.39 -9.08 -4.55
N THR A 154 -5.38 -9.84 -4.12
CA THR A 154 -6.52 -10.24 -4.94
C THR A 154 -7.77 -9.88 -4.14
N ALA A 155 -8.53 -8.90 -4.61
CA ALA A 155 -9.71 -8.39 -3.93
C ALA A 155 -10.97 -8.80 -4.70
N GLU A 156 -11.76 -9.69 -4.11
CA GLU A 156 -13.06 -10.09 -4.65
C GLU A 156 -14.04 -8.91 -4.56
N TYR A 157 -14.75 -8.59 -5.63
CA TYR A 157 -15.74 -7.50 -5.66
C TYR A 157 -17.17 -8.01 -5.90
N SER A 158 -17.35 -9.32 -6.00
CA SER A 158 -18.63 -9.99 -6.20
C SER A 158 -18.71 -11.26 -5.33
N SER A 159 -19.91 -11.78 -5.13
CA SER A 159 -20.12 -13.11 -4.56
C SER A 159 -19.64 -14.24 -5.49
N ASP A 160 -19.45 -13.94 -6.75
CA ASP A 160 -18.75 -14.79 -7.71
C ASP A 160 -17.25 -14.65 -7.46
N LYS A 161 -16.63 -15.67 -6.88
CA LYS A 161 -15.21 -15.68 -6.50
C LYS A 161 -14.24 -15.57 -7.67
N GLU A 162 -14.72 -15.75 -8.89
CA GLU A 162 -13.92 -15.54 -10.09
C GLU A 162 -13.76 -14.06 -10.42
N LYS A 163 -14.58 -13.16 -9.82
CA LYS A 163 -14.53 -11.72 -10.07
C LYS A 163 -13.68 -11.00 -9.05
N SER A 164 -12.48 -10.64 -9.45
CA SER A 164 -11.50 -10.01 -8.57
C SER A 164 -10.73 -8.88 -9.23
N HIS A 165 -10.24 -7.96 -8.39
CA HIS A 165 -9.23 -6.97 -8.75
C HIS A 165 -7.86 -7.49 -8.35
N SER A 166 -6.86 -7.31 -9.21
CA SER A 166 -5.47 -7.57 -8.87
C SER A 166 -4.83 -6.30 -8.32
N TRP A 167 -4.09 -6.41 -7.21
CA TRP A 167 -3.41 -5.32 -6.55
C TRP A 167 -1.92 -5.60 -6.41
N PHE A 168 -1.14 -4.55 -6.49
CA PHE A 168 0.25 -4.53 -6.05
C PHE A 168 0.56 -3.18 -5.41
N THR A 169 1.29 -3.19 -4.31
CA THR A 169 1.89 -2.00 -3.71
C THR A 169 3.29 -2.31 -3.25
N GLY A 170 4.20 -1.34 -3.37
CA GLY A 170 5.58 -1.54 -2.96
C GLY A 170 6.45 -0.34 -3.29
N PHE A 171 7.75 -0.51 -3.06
CA PHE A 171 8.76 0.50 -3.34
C PHE A 171 10.06 -0.17 -3.78
N THR A 172 10.89 0.60 -4.46
CA THR A 172 12.17 0.15 -5.02
C THR A 172 13.34 0.65 -4.19
N ASN A 173 14.52 0.02 -4.40
CA ASN A 173 15.78 0.36 -3.75
C ASN A 173 15.64 0.34 -2.22
N VAL A 174 15.35 -0.85 -1.70
CA VAL A 174 14.87 -1.11 -0.32
C VAL A 174 15.72 -0.46 0.76
N ASP A 175 17.04 -0.43 0.59
CA ASP A 175 17.97 0.20 1.53
C ASP A 175 17.96 1.73 1.44
N ASN A 176 17.67 2.28 0.25
CA ASN A 176 17.55 3.71 -0.02
C ASN A 176 16.36 3.95 -0.96
N PRO A 177 15.11 3.91 -0.45
CA PRO A 177 13.91 3.94 -1.25
C PRO A 177 13.81 5.14 -2.18
N GLU A 178 13.47 4.86 -3.45
CA GLU A 178 13.45 5.87 -4.52
C GLU A 178 12.07 6.07 -5.14
N LEU A 179 11.40 4.97 -5.48
CA LEU A 179 10.05 4.99 -6.04
C LEU A 179 9.07 4.20 -5.19
N VAL A 180 7.87 4.71 -5.08
CA VAL A 180 6.72 3.99 -4.51
C VAL A 180 5.67 3.81 -5.60
N ILE A 181 5.12 2.62 -5.69
CA ILE A 181 4.10 2.27 -6.67
C ILE A 181 2.93 1.57 -6.00
N SER A 182 1.71 1.93 -6.39
CA SER A 182 0.51 1.13 -6.13
C SER A 182 -0.27 1.00 -7.43
N ALA A 183 -0.52 -0.23 -7.83
CA ALA A 183 -1.24 -0.57 -9.05
C ALA A 183 -2.47 -1.41 -8.72
N VAL A 184 -3.56 -1.16 -9.44
CA VAL A 184 -4.75 -1.99 -9.45
C VAL A 184 -5.17 -2.28 -10.88
N VAL A 185 -5.49 -3.54 -11.15
CA VAL A 185 -6.15 -3.97 -12.38
C VAL A 185 -7.55 -4.41 -12.00
N GLU A 186 -8.52 -3.60 -12.39
CA GLU A 186 -9.92 -3.91 -12.15
C GLU A 186 -10.37 -5.07 -13.03
N SER A 187 -11.18 -5.98 -12.47
CA SER A 187 -11.68 -7.15 -13.18
C SER A 187 -10.56 -7.95 -13.87
N ALA A 188 -9.50 -8.23 -13.12
CA ALA A 188 -8.29 -8.89 -13.62
C ALA A 188 -8.53 -10.30 -14.16
N ASP A 189 -9.59 -10.96 -13.67
CA ASP A 189 -10.11 -12.23 -14.17
C ASP A 189 -10.38 -12.23 -15.68
N ASN A 190 -10.81 -11.10 -16.23
CA ASN A 190 -11.14 -10.94 -17.65
C ASN A 190 -9.97 -10.40 -18.50
N SER A 191 -8.96 -9.80 -17.88
CA SER A 191 -7.90 -9.10 -18.60
C SER A 191 -6.68 -9.96 -18.90
N GLY A 192 -6.48 -11.07 -18.18
CA GLY A 192 -5.25 -11.86 -18.20
C GLY A 192 -4.02 -11.09 -17.71
N MET A 193 -4.21 -9.89 -17.15
CA MET A 193 -3.16 -8.99 -16.68
C MET A 193 -3.19 -8.91 -15.14
N SER A 194 -2.02 -8.89 -14.52
CA SER A 194 -1.91 -8.72 -13.06
C SER A 194 -1.32 -7.34 -12.72
N ALA A 195 -1.66 -6.83 -11.54
CA ALA A 195 -1.06 -5.58 -11.05
C ALA A 195 0.46 -5.69 -10.87
N VAL A 196 0.99 -6.89 -10.58
CA VAL A 196 2.43 -7.15 -10.53
C VAL A 196 3.07 -6.96 -11.90
N SER A 197 2.43 -7.46 -12.98
CA SER A 197 2.97 -7.29 -14.35
C SER A 197 2.94 -5.82 -14.79
N VAL A 198 1.89 -5.08 -14.41
CA VAL A 198 1.83 -3.62 -14.66
C VAL A 198 2.92 -2.89 -13.89
N ALA A 199 3.06 -3.18 -12.60
CA ALA A 199 4.12 -2.58 -11.78
C ALA A 199 5.52 -2.86 -12.36
N LYS A 200 5.79 -4.11 -12.77
CA LYS A 200 7.06 -4.48 -13.41
C LYS A 200 7.34 -3.66 -14.66
N GLN A 201 6.35 -3.49 -15.54
CA GLN A 201 6.51 -2.71 -16.77
C GLN A 201 6.81 -1.22 -16.46
N VAL A 202 6.11 -0.63 -15.48
CA VAL A 202 6.34 0.76 -15.07
C VAL A 202 7.74 0.93 -14.47
N LEU A 203 8.14 0.03 -13.57
CA LEU A 203 9.46 0.08 -12.93
C LEU A 203 10.58 -0.13 -13.97
N ASN A 204 10.43 -1.09 -14.88
CA ASN A 204 11.40 -1.30 -15.95
C ASN A 204 11.52 -0.08 -16.88
N ALA A 205 10.41 0.58 -17.20
CA ALA A 205 10.46 1.82 -18.00
C ALA A 205 11.14 3.00 -17.29
N TYR A 206 11.26 2.95 -15.96
CA TYR A 206 11.98 3.96 -15.19
C TYR A 206 13.48 3.63 -15.07
N TYR A 207 13.84 2.34 -14.90
CA TYR A 207 15.21 1.93 -14.62
C TYR A 207 16.02 1.53 -15.88
N TYR A 208 15.37 1.27 -17.02
CA TYR A 208 15.98 0.88 -18.29
C TYR A 208 15.61 1.84 -19.45
#